data_57510f62dbe848ca7b00ce4bab719963
#
_entry.id   57510f62dbe848ca7b00ce4bab719963
#
_cell.length_a   1.000
_cell.length_b   1.000
_cell.length_c   1.000
_cell.angle_alpha   90.00
_cell.angle_beta   90.00
_cell.angle_gamma   90.00
#
_symmetry.space_group_name_H-M   'P 1'
#
loop_
_entity.id
_entity.type
_entity.pdbx_description
1 polymer ?
#
loop_
_entity_poly.entity_id
_entity_poly.type
_entity_poly.pdbx_seq_one_letter_code
_entity_poly.pdbx_strand_id
1 'polypeptide(L)'
;AGMSIPTNGNVFVTLKESEQNTYTADILRDYAEAGFRLYATDDTIEFIMAHDIPVEPMDYDTAQKWIMNHDSESDEKISLVINIPVVANRKERESFPVRRKAIERGISVMTCMDTARVFLKAVKLKQQDAVLDYEPLD
;
A
#
# COMPACT_ATOMS: atom_id res chain seq x y z
N ALA A 1 19.99 5.04 6.39
CA ALA A 1 18.80 5.83 6.26
C ALA A 1 17.59 4.94 6.27
N GLY A 2 16.64 5.20 7.12
CA GLY A 2 15.39 4.49 7.16
C GLY A 2 14.48 4.86 6.01
N MET A 3 13.49 4.03 5.77
CA MET A 3 12.42 4.33 4.83
C MET A 3 11.57 5.46 5.38
N SER A 4 11.18 6.40 4.52
CA SER A 4 10.28 7.45 4.93
C SER A 4 8.88 6.89 5.11
N ILE A 5 8.13 7.43 6.07
CA ILE A 5 6.74 7.04 6.31
C ILE A 5 5.85 7.98 5.50
N PRO A 6 5.13 7.49 4.49
CA PRO A 6 4.25 8.35 3.72
C PRO A 6 3.02 8.75 4.54
N THR A 7 2.51 9.95 4.30
CA THR A 7 1.28 10.43 4.95
C THR A 7 0.06 10.35 4.03
N ASN A 8 0.31 10.12 2.75
CA ASN A 8 -0.72 9.90 1.74
C ASN A 8 -0.07 9.23 0.53
N GLY A 9 -0.84 8.95 -0.48
CA GLY A 9 -0.34 8.40 -1.72
C GLY A 9 -1.09 7.17 -2.17
N ASN A 10 -0.43 6.38 -2.99
CA ASN A 10 -1.02 5.21 -3.63
C ASN A 10 -0.46 3.93 -3.02
N VAL A 11 -1.34 3.01 -2.65
CA VAL A 11 -0.99 1.71 -2.07
C VAL A 11 -1.32 0.63 -3.08
N PHE A 12 -0.33 -0.19 -3.41
CA PHE A 12 -0.54 -1.36 -4.27
C PHE A 12 -0.76 -2.58 -3.39
N VAL A 13 -1.89 -3.28 -3.58
CA VAL A 13 -2.32 -4.38 -2.72
C VAL A 13 -2.46 -5.67 -3.52
N THR A 14 -1.80 -6.73 -3.07
CA THR A 14 -2.01 -8.08 -3.60
C THR A 14 -2.07 -9.04 -2.41
N LEU A 15 -3.12 -9.85 -2.37
CA LEU A 15 -3.40 -10.71 -1.21
C LEU A 15 -3.69 -12.14 -1.65
N LYS A 16 -3.04 -13.11 -0.99
CA LYS A 16 -3.44 -14.50 -1.17
C LYS A 16 -4.86 -14.69 -0.63
N GLU A 17 -5.57 -15.65 -1.16
CA GLU A 17 -6.98 -15.87 -0.85
C GLU A 17 -7.24 -16.03 0.65
N SER A 18 -6.38 -16.73 1.36
CA SER A 18 -6.56 -16.96 2.79
C SER A 18 -6.49 -15.67 3.63
N GLU A 19 -5.94 -14.59 3.08
CA GLU A 19 -5.88 -13.29 3.75
C GLU A 19 -7.01 -12.36 3.32
N GLN A 20 -7.90 -12.81 2.46
CA GLN A 20 -9.06 -12.03 2.02
C GLN A 20 -10.21 -12.24 3.00
N ASN A 21 -10.10 -11.60 4.15
CA ASN A 21 -11.02 -11.75 5.27
C ASN A 21 -11.41 -10.38 5.87
N THR A 22 -12.32 -10.39 6.84
CA THR A 22 -12.84 -9.17 7.46
C THR A 22 -11.76 -8.35 8.15
N TYR A 23 -10.84 -9.01 8.83
CA TYR A 23 -9.73 -8.34 9.50
C TYR A 23 -8.89 -7.52 8.51
N THR A 24 -8.54 -8.13 7.40
CA THR A 24 -7.78 -7.48 6.32
C THR A 24 -8.59 -6.33 5.70
N ALA A 25 -9.88 -6.56 5.44
CA ALA A 25 -10.73 -5.52 4.87
C ALA A 25 -10.81 -4.30 5.78
N ASP A 26 -10.91 -4.50 7.08
CA ASP A 26 -10.97 -3.38 8.03
C ASP A 26 -9.68 -2.54 7.98
N ILE A 27 -8.54 -3.19 7.89
CA ILE A 27 -7.24 -2.49 7.79
C ILE A 27 -7.17 -1.70 6.47
N LEU A 28 -7.57 -2.29 5.36
CA LEU A 28 -7.56 -1.60 4.07
C LEU A 28 -8.52 -0.42 4.06
N ARG A 29 -9.67 -0.56 4.69
CA ARG A 29 -10.63 0.55 4.83
C ARG A 29 -10.00 1.69 5.63
N ASP A 30 -9.27 1.37 6.68
CA ASP A 30 -8.58 2.39 7.48
C ASP A 30 -7.54 3.14 6.67
N TYR A 31 -6.83 2.46 5.76
CA TYR A 31 -5.91 3.14 4.84
C TYR A 31 -6.66 4.10 3.92
N ALA A 32 -7.78 3.66 3.35
CA ALA A 32 -8.57 4.51 2.48
C ALA A 32 -9.09 5.75 3.24
N GLU A 33 -9.57 5.55 4.46
CA GLU A 33 -10.07 6.64 5.29
C GLU A 33 -8.95 7.59 5.73
N ALA A 34 -7.73 7.10 5.82
CA ALA A 34 -6.57 7.92 6.15
C ALA A 34 -6.06 8.74 4.95
N GLY A 35 -6.65 8.58 3.78
CA GLY A 35 -6.33 9.38 2.60
C GLY A 35 -5.53 8.66 1.52
N PHE A 36 -5.26 7.38 1.68
CA PHE A 36 -4.56 6.61 0.66
C PHE A 36 -5.51 6.14 -0.43
N ARG A 37 -4.99 6.04 -1.65
CA ARG A 37 -5.71 5.45 -2.78
C ARG A 37 -5.24 4.02 -2.94
N LEU A 38 -6.18 3.08 -3.02
CA LEU A 38 -5.85 1.66 -3.12
C LEU A 38 -5.92 1.20 -4.57
N TYR A 39 -4.93 0.42 -4.97
CA TYR A 39 -4.84 -0.23 -6.27
C TYR A 39 -4.60 -1.72 -6.04
N ALA A 40 -5.28 -2.56 -6.80
CA ALA A 40 -5.18 -4.00 -6.58
C ALA A 40 -5.20 -4.76 -7.91
N THR A 41 -4.56 -5.93 -7.89
CA THR A 41 -4.60 -6.86 -9.02
C THR A 41 -5.97 -7.53 -9.13
N ASP A 42 -6.23 -8.17 -10.28
CA ASP A 42 -7.53 -8.79 -10.59
C ASP A 42 -7.94 -9.87 -9.59
N ASP A 43 -6.99 -10.58 -9.00
CA ASP A 43 -7.27 -11.63 -8.01
C ASP A 43 -7.55 -11.07 -6.61
N THR A 44 -7.30 -9.80 -6.38
CA THR A 44 -7.51 -9.15 -5.08
C THR A 44 -8.64 -8.13 -5.12
N ILE A 45 -8.84 -7.47 -6.25
CA ILE A 45 -9.74 -6.31 -6.35
C ILE A 45 -11.19 -6.65 -6.01
N GLU A 46 -11.69 -7.81 -6.41
CA GLU A 46 -13.07 -8.19 -6.14
C GLU A 46 -13.36 -8.28 -4.65
N PHE A 47 -12.40 -8.80 -3.87
CA PHE A 47 -12.52 -8.86 -2.43
C PHE A 47 -12.66 -7.46 -1.82
N ILE A 48 -11.83 -6.52 -2.27
CA ILE A 48 -11.85 -5.14 -1.73
C ILE A 48 -13.17 -4.45 -2.11
N MET A 49 -13.59 -4.60 -3.36
CA MET A 49 -14.85 -4.02 -3.84
C MET A 49 -16.06 -4.60 -3.09
N ALA A 50 -16.03 -5.90 -2.78
CA ALA A 50 -17.10 -6.56 -2.06
C ALA A 50 -17.29 -6.01 -0.64
N HIS A 51 -16.28 -5.39 -0.08
CA HIS A 51 -16.33 -4.74 1.24
C HIS A 51 -16.58 -3.23 1.15
N ASP A 52 -17.01 -2.75 -0.02
CA ASP A 52 -17.34 -1.33 -0.26
C ASP A 52 -16.18 -0.38 0.00
N ILE A 53 -14.97 -0.82 -0.29
CA ILE A 53 -13.76 -0.01 -0.16
C ILE A 53 -13.37 0.52 -1.54
N PRO A 54 -13.15 1.83 -1.71
CA PRO A 54 -12.70 2.38 -2.98
C PRO A 54 -11.36 1.77 -3.41
N VAL A 55 -11.30 1.26 -4.64
CA VAL A 55 -10.10 0.62 -5.16
C VAL A 55 -10.12 0.68 -6.69
N GLU A 56 -8.95 0.84 -7.29
CA GLU A 56 -8.77 0.85 -8.74
C GLU A 56 -7.93 -0.35 -9.17
N PRO A 57 -8.13 -0.86 -10.37
CA PRO A 57 -7.34 -1.99 -10.86
C PRO A 57 -5.92 -1.54 -11.24
N MET A 58 -4.96 -2.42 -10.98
CA MET A 58 -3.59 -2.22 -11.41
C MET A 58 -2.91 -3.57 -11.57
N ASP A 59 -2.27 -3.80 -12.71
CA ASP A 59 -1.49 -5.02 -12.93
C ASP A 59 -0.05 -4.84 -12.41
N TYR A 60 0.70 -5.95 -12.39
CA TYR A 60 2.06 -5.92 -11.89
C TYR A 60 2.99 -5.06 -12.74
N ASP A 61 2.79 -5.03 -14.06
CA ASP A 61 3.62 -4.21 -14.94
C ASP A 61 3.43 -2.73 -14.68
N THR A 62 2.20 -2.30 -14.50
CA THR A 62 1.88 -0.90 -14.18
C THR A 62 2.43 -0.53 -12.81
N ALA A 63 2.28 -1.43 -11.82
CA ALA A 63 2.82 -1.21 -10.49
C ALA A 63 4.34 -1.00 -10.53
N GLN A 64 5.06 -1.78 -11.34
CA GLN A 64 6.50 -1.60 -11.49
C GLN A 64 6.84 -0.25 -12.07
N LYS A 65 6.09 0.21 -13.07
CA LYS A 65 6.30 1.54 -13.66
C LYS A 65 6.09 2.65 -12.63
N TRP A 66 5.04 2.53 -11.83
CA TRP A 66 4.73 3.52 -10.79
C TRP A 66 5.78 3.51 -9.67
N ILE A 67 6.36 2.37 -9.38
CA ILE A 67 7.47 2.27 -8.43
C ILE A 67 8.71 3.00 -8.98
N MET A 68 8.97 2.86 -10.28
CA MET A 68 10.10 3.53 -10.93
C MET A 68 9.91 5.05 -10.99
N ASN A 69 8.69 5.53 -10.88
CA ASN A 69 8.38 6.97 -10.85
C ASN A 69 8.56 7.59 -9.45
N HIS A 70 9.09 6.84 -8.50
CA HIS A 70 9.16 7.25 -7.09
C HIS A 70 9.72 8.66 -6.88
N ASP A 71 10.77 9.03 -7.63
CA ASP A 71 11.44 10.32 -7.49
C ASP A 71 10.85 11.41 -8.39
N SER A 72 9.82 11.11 -9.17
CA SER A 72 9.19 12.07 -10.06
C SER A 72 8.12 12.88 -9.31
N GLU A 73 7.69 13.98 -9.92
CA GLU A 73 6.58 14.78 -9.39
C GLU A 73 5.22 14.25 -9.84
N SER A 74 5.20 13.19 -10.64
CA SER A 74 3.97 12.57 -11.11
C SER A 74 3.18 11.97 -9.96
N ASP A 75 1.85 12.01 -10.06
CA ASP A 75 0.96 11.31 -9.13
C ASP A 75 0.93 9.80 -9.40
N GLU A 76 1.48 9.36 -10.53
CA GLU A 76 1.55 7.96 -10.91
C GLU A 76 2.76 7.28 -10.26
N LYS A 77 2.72 7.17 -8.95
CA LYS A 77 3.78 6.51 -8.18
C LYS A 77 3.19 5.76 -7.00
N ILE A 78 3.90 4.72 -6.56
CA ILE A 78 3.50 3.90 -5.43
C ILE A 78 4.22 4.38 -4.18
N SER A 79 3.47 4.59 -3.10
CA SER A 79 4.00 5.01 -1.81
C SER A 79 4.17 3.86 -0.83
N LEU A 80 3.41 2.78 -1.00
CA LEU A 80 3.40 1.63 -0.10
C LEU A 80 2.95 0.39 -0.87
N VAL A 81 3.56 -0.74 -0.58
CA VAL A 81 3.14 -2.03 -1.14
C VAL A 81 2.69 -2.94 -0.01
N ILE A 82 1.49 -3.49 -0.14
CA ILE A 82 0.99 -4.56 0.72
C ILE A 82 0.90 -5.79 -0.17
N ASN A 83 1.82 -6.72 0.03
CA ASN A 83 1.90 -7.93 -0.79
C ASN A 83 2.01 -9.15 0.11
N ILE A 84 0.91 -9.89 0.19
CA ILE A 84 0.90 -11.15 0.95
C ILE A 84 0.82 -12.27 -0.08
N PRO A 85 1.96 -12.87 -0.42
CA PRO A 85 2.04 -13.80 -1.54
C PRO A 85 1.59 -15.20 -1.18
N VAL A 86 1.19 -15.94 -2.22
CA VAL A 86 1.06 -17.40 -2.12
C VAL A 86 2.43 -17.98 -2.45
N VAL A 87 3.00 -18.73 -1.51
CA VAL A 87 4.34 -19.27 -1.65
C VAL A 87 4.39 -20.31 -2.78
N ALA A 88 5.44 -20.23 -3.62
CA ALA A 88 5.82 -21.23 -4.64
C ALA A 88 4.82 -21.40 -5.79
N ASN A 89 4.05 -20.37 -6.15
CA ASN A 89 3.20 -20.45 -7.31
C ASN A 89 3.53 -19.33 -8.32
N ARG A 90 2.80 -19.31 -9.44
CA ARG A 90 3.01 -18.34 -10.50
C ARG A 90 2.81 -16.90 -10.03
N LYS A 91 1.81 -16.65 -9.19
CA LYS A 91 1.51 -15.30 -8.69
C LYS A 91 2.62 -14.79 -7.77
N GLU A 92 3.23 -15.67 -7.00
CA GLU A 92 4.43 -15.32 -6.21
C GLU A 92 5.54 -14.81 -7.11
N ARG A 93 5.79 -15.49 -8.23
CA ARG A 93 6.83 -15.07 -9.18
C ARG A 93 6.51 -13.74 -9.84
N GLU A 94 5.24 -13.46 -10.12
CA GLU A 94 4.82 -12.20 -10.72
C GLU A 94 4.96 -11.02 -9.74
N SER A 95 4.72 -11.25 -8.45
CA SER A 95 4.81 -10.21 -7.44
C SER A 95 6.24 -9.93 -6.98
N PHE A 96 7.15 -10.89 -7.14
CA PHE A 96 8.53 -10.76 -6.68
C PHE A 96 9.24 -9.53 -7.26
N PRO A 97 9.18 -9.25 -8.57
CA PRO A 97 9.82 -8.05 -9.11
C PRO A 97 9.26 -6.75 -8.53
N VAL A 98 7.96 -6.71 -8.22
CA VAL A 98 7.34 -5.54 -7.59
C VAL A 98 7.94 -5.30 -6.21
N ARG A 99 8.03 -6.35 -5.38
CA ARG A 99 8.60 -6.23 -4.05
C ARG A 99 10.06 -5.77 -4.10
N ARG A 100 10.83 -6.40 -4.97
CA ARG A 100 12.25 -6.10 -5.11
C ARG A 100 12.49 -4.66 -5.53
N LYS A 101 11.77 -4.20 -6.53
CA LYS A 101 11.91 -2.81 -7.00
C LYS A 101 11.47 -1.80 -5.94
N ALA A 102 10.41 -2.10 -5.21
CA ALA A 102 9.94 -1.24 -4.14
C ALA A 102 11.01 -1.11 -3.05
N ILE A 103 11.58 -2.22 -2.62
CA ILE A 103 12.63 -2.22 -1.60
C ILE A 103 13.86 -1.43 -2.09
N GLU A 104 14.27 -1.63 -3.33
CA GLU A 104 15.41 -0.90 -3.91
C GLU A 104 15.18 0.60 -3.95
N ARG A 105 13.93 1.05 -4.02
CA ARG A 105 13.56 2.47 -4.07
C ARG A 105 13.22 3.04 -2.69
N GLY A 106 13.35 2.26 -1.63
CA GLY A 106 13.04 2.71 -0.28
C GLY A 106 11.55 2.78 0.03
N ILE A 107 10.71 2.14 -0.79
CA ILE A 107 9.27 2.05 -0.56
C ILE A 107 9.01 0.88 0.39
N SER A 108 8.21 1.11 1.42
CA SER A 108 7.89 0.07 2.39
C SER A 108 7.04 -1.03 1.77
N VAL A 109 7.41 -2.28 2.04
CA VAL A 109 6.67 -3.46 1.60
C VAL A 109 6.20 -4.21 2.82
N MET A 110 4.87 -4.34 2.97
CA MET A 110 4.26 -5.08 4.06
C MET A 110 3.87 -6.46 3.56
N THR A 111 4.38 -7.50 4.21
CA THR A 111 4.13 -8.88 3.82
C THR A 111 3.19 -9.62 4.76
N CYS A 112 2.67 -8.94 5.78
CA CYS A 112 1.59 -9.45 6.62
C CYS A 112 0.70 -8.29 7.07
N MET A 113 -0.56 -8.61 7.35
CA MET A 113 -1.52 -7.56 7.68
C MET A 113 -1.32 -6.96 9.07
N ASP A 114 -0.75 -7.70 10.00
CA ASP A 114 -0.43 -7.14 11.32
C ASP A 114 0.59 -6.01 11.20
N THR A 115 1.59 -6.19 10.35
CA THR A 115 2.58 -5.15 10.08
C THR A 115 1.93 -3.95 9.40
N ALA A 116 1.03 -4.20 8.45
CA ALA A 116 0.30 -3.13 7.78
C ALA A 116 -0.55 -2.31 8.76
N ARG A 117 -1.17 -2.98 9.73
CA ARG A 117 -1.95 -2.32 10.78
C ARG A 117 -1.07 -1.42 11.65
N VAL A 118 0.06 -1.94 12.10
CA VAL A 118 0.99 -1.19 12.95
C VAL A 118 1.58 0.01 12.17
N PHE A 119 1.93 -0.22 10.91
CA PHE A 119 2.46 0.83 10.06
C PHE A 119 1.46 1.99 9.90
N LEU A 120 0.18 1.68 9.78
CA LEU A 120 -0.85 2.71 9.67
C LEU A 120 -0.93 3.58 10.93
N LYS A 121 -0.70 2.99 12.11
CA LYS A 121 -0.63 3.78 13.34
C LYS A 121 0.49 4.81 13.27
N ALA A 122 1.66 4.42 12.78
CA ALA A 122 2.78 5.34 12.59
C ALA A 122 2.43 6.44 11.57
N VAL A 123 1.75 6.07 10.49
CA VAL A 123 1.27 7.03 9.50
C VAL A 123 0.35 8.08 10.14
N LYS A 124 -0.61 7.62 10.93
CA LYS A 124 -1.58 8.52 11.58
C LYS A 124 -0.90 9.47 12.55
N LEU A 125 0.10 8.98 13.30
CA LEU A 125 0.88 9.85 14.19
C LEU A 125 1.64 10.90 13.40
N LYS A 126 2.23 10.54 12.29
CA LYS A 126 2.94 11.50 11.43
C LYS A 126 1.98 12.52 10.82
N GLN A 127 0.78 12.11 10.43
CA GLN A 127 -0.25 13.02 9.95
C GLN A 127 -0.64 14.05 11.03
N GLN A 128 -0.76 13.61 12.28
CA GLN A 128 -1.07 14.50 13.40
C GLN A 128 0.06 15.50 13.64
N ASP A 129 1.30 15.04 13.60
CA ASP A 129 2.46 15.93 13.77
C ASP A 129 2.51 17.00 12.69
N ALA A 130 2.21 16.64 11.44
CA ALA A 130 2.17 17.59 10.34
C ALA A 130 1.10 18.67 10.56
N VAL A 131 -0.06 18.29 11.09
CA VAL A 131 -1.13 19.24 11.40
C VAL A 131 -0.69 20.18 12.52
N LEU A 132 -0.06 19.66 13.57
CA LEU A 132 0.43 20.47 14.68
C LEU A 132 1.50 21.48 14.24
N ASP A 133 2.36 21.07 13.31
CA ASP A 133 3.40 21.94 12.77
C ASP A 133 2.82 23.11 11.96
N TYR A 134 1.61 22.99 11.46
CA TYR A 134 0.94 24.04 10.70
C TYR A 134 0.11 24.98 11.57
N GLU A 135 -0.10 24.66 12.84
CA GLU A 135 -0.87 25.54 13.70
C GLU A 135 -0.04 26.77 14.06
N PRO A 136 -0.59 27.99 13.86
CA PRO A 136 0.16 29.18 14.25
C PRO A 136 0.31 29.22 15.76
N LEU A 137 1.52 29.57 16.18
CA LEU A 137 1.80 29.83 17.58
C LEU A 137 1.36 31.26 17.87
N ASP A 138 0.35 31.40 18.69
CA ASP A 138 -0.11 32.72 19.13
C ASP A 138 0.76 33.28 20.24
#